data_0d6e45c5eedcbba8e1af41f942450ddd
#
_entry.id   0d6e45c5eedcbba8e1af41f942450ddd
#
_cell.length_a   1.000
_cell.length_b   1.000
_cell.length_c   1.000
_cell.angle_alpha   90.00
_cell.angle_beta   90.00
_cell.angle_gamma   90.00
#
_symmetry.space_group_name_H-M   'P 1'
#
loop_
_entity.id
_entity.type
_entity.pdbx_description
1 polymer ?
#
loop_
_entity_poly.entity_id
_entity_poly.type
_entity_poly.pdbx_seq_one_letter_code
_entity_poly.pdbx_strand_id
1 'polypeptide(L)'
;GIVDLIIKTKSGEYIPVEYKNTMSDHGRAWSDHKYQLTAYALLIDENFKTQVKRGFINYIPEEKIVSLQITETMKTHTKRILQNIKKIIYQERLPKIRVSKTKCTGGCGYKYICQ
;
A
#
# COMPACT_ATOMS: atom_id res chain seq x y z
N GLY A 1 -5.05 -2.53 -4.05
CA GLY A 1 -3.78 -2.72 -4.54
C GLY A 1 -3.03 -3.85 -3.95
N ILE A 2 -2.15 -4.33 -4.72
CA ILE A 2 -1.31 -5.45 -4.35
C ILE A 2 0.13 -5.01 -4.41
N VAL A 3 0.90 -5.40 -3.40
CA VAL A 3 2.32 -5.08 -3.41
C VAL A 3 2.97 -5.86 -4.54
N ASP A 4 3.92 -5.25 -5.23
CA ASP A 4 4.52 -5.86 -6.40
C ASP A 4 5.42 -7.04 -6.08
N LEU A 5 6.09 -7.00 -4.95
CA LEU A 5 7.03 -8.04 -4.59
C LEU A 5 7.20 -8.09 -3.08
N ILE A 6 7.30 -9.27 -2.52
CA ILE A 6 7.61 -9.45 -1.11
C ILE A 6 8.86 -10.29 -1.02
N ILE A 7 9.89 -9.75 -0.39
CA ILE A 7 11.13 -10.48 -0.18
C ILE A 7 11.09 -11.10 1.20
N LYS A 8 11.39 -12.38 1.29
CA LYS A 8 11.53 -13.03 2.58
C LYS A 8 13.00 -13.38 2.77
N THR A 9 13.61 -12.82 3.79
CA THR A 9 15.03 -13.07 4.04
C THR A 9 15.20 -14.42 4.74
N LYS A 10 16.44 -14.87 4.81
CA LYS A 10 16.73 -16.13 5.49
C LYS A 10 16.41 -16.05 6.97
N SER A 11 16.48 -14.86 7.54
CA SER A 11 16.16 -14.68 8.96
C SER A 11 14.65 -14.62 9.19
N GLY A 12 13.85 -14.64 8.14
CA GLY A 12 12.40 -14.62 8.30
C GLY A 12 11.77 -13.26 8.19
N GLU A 13 12.54 -12.26 7.82
CA GLU A 13 11.98 -10.91 7.68
C GLU A 13 11.23 -10.80 6.34
N TYR A 14 10.07 -10.17 6.36
CA TYR A 14 9.31 -9.91 5.14
C TYR A 14 9.49 -8.45 4.75
N ILE A 15 9.86 -8.19 3.50
CA ILE A 15 10.13 -6.84 3.03
C ILE A 15 9.31 -6.57 1.77
N PRO A 16 8.34 -5.67 1.84
CA PRO A 16 7.57 -5.33 0.63
C PRO A 16 8.37 -4.41 -0.27
N VAL A 17 8.22 -4.61 -1.56
CA VAL A 17 8.86 -3.78 -2.58
C VAL A 17 7.79 -3.31 -3.54
N GLU A 18 7.74 -2.01 -3.76
CA GLU A 18 6.76 -1.41 -4.64
C GLU A 18 7.47 -0.74 -5.80
N TYR A 19 7.01 -0.97 -7.02
CA TYR A 19 7.58 -0.34 -8.19
C TYR A 19 6.70 0.83 -8.60
N LYS A 20 7.31 1.98 -8.83
CA LYS A 20 6.59 3.18 -9.26
C LYS A 20 7.15 3.65 -10.58
N ASN A 21 6.26 3.85 -11.55
CA ASN A 21 6.68 4.32 -12.86
C ASN A 21 6.61 5.83 -12.91
N THR A 22 7.20 6.47 -11.92
CA THR A 22 7.23 7.92 -11.82
C THR A 22 8.50 8.31 -11.11
N MET A 23 8.77 9.60 -11.05
CA MET A 23 9.96 10.11 -10.39
C MET A 23 9.75 10.20 -8.89
N SER A 24 10.83 10.11 -8.15
CA SER A 24 10.77 10.28 -6.71
C SER A 24 10.69 11.76 -6.36
N ASP A 25 10.53 12.06 -5.08
CA ASP A 25 10.53 13.43 -4.60
C ASP A 25 11.96 13.80 -4.25
N HIS A 26 12.76 14.13 -5.28
CA HIS A 26 14.17 14.49 -5.09
C HIS A 26 14.94 13.40 -4.34
N GLY A 27 14.70 12.16 -4.72
CA GLY A 27 15.39 11.03 -4.10
C GLY A 27 14.73 10.51 -2.86
N ARG A 28 13.56 11.02 -2.51
CA ARG A 28 12.83 10.55 -1.34
C ARG A 28 11.48 10.03 -1.76
N ALA A 29 10.85 9.26 -0.89
CA ALA A 29 9.54 8.73 -1.20
C ALA A 29 8.48 9.80 -0.99
N TRP A 30 7.51 9.84 -1.91
CA TRP A 30 6.37 10.72 -1.75
C TRP A 30 5.53 10.24 -0.56
N SER A 31 4.83 11.17 0.09
CA SER A 31 4.02 10.82 1.26
C SER A 31 3.00 9.74 0.98
N ASP A 32 2.28 9.87 -0.12
CA ASP A 32 1.27 8.88 -0.45
C ASP A 32 1.88 7.52 -0.74
N HIS A 33 3.10 7.49 -1.29
CA HIS A 33 3.78 6.23 -1.53
C HIS A 33 4.19 5.57 -0.22
N LYS A 34 4.57 6.39 0.78
CA LYS A 34 4.91 5.85 2.09
C LYS A 34 3.70 5.23 2.75
N TYR A 35 2.56 5.89 2.68
CA TYR A 35 1.34 5.36 3.28
C TYR A 35 0.90 4.09 2.58
N GLN A 36 1.04 4.06 1.27
CA GLN A 36 0.67 2.88 0.51
C GLN A 36 1.55 1.68 0.91
N LEU A 37 2.85 1.90 1.03
CA LEU A 37 3.76 0.84 1.41
C LEU A 37 3.48 0.39 2.85
N THR A 38 3.17 1.33 3.73
CA THR A 38 2.83 0.99 5.12
C THR A 38 1.54 0.18 5.17
N ALA A 39 0.57 0.50 4.33
CA ALA A 39 -0.66 -0.28 4.28
C ALA A 39 -0.37 -1.72 3.84
N TYR A 40 0.52 -1.90 2.86
CA TYR A 40 0.92 -3.23 2.45
C TYR A 40 1.63 -3.96 3.59
N ALA A 41 2.46 -3.24 4.35
CA ALA A 41 3.13 -3.84 5.49
C ALA A 41 2.13 -4.35 6.52
N LEU A 42 1.06 -3.61 6.74
CA LEU A 42 0.02 -4.05 7.68
C LEU A 42 -0.67 -5.32 7.20
N LEU A 43 -0.92 -5.42 5.89
CA LEU A 43 -1.52 -6.61 5.33
C LEU A 43 -0.58 -7.81 5.47
N ILE A 44 0.71 -7.60 5.25
CA ILE A 44 1.69 -8.65 5.40
C ILE A 44 1.76 -9.10 6.85
N ASP A 45 1.77 -8.14 7.79
CA ASP A 45 1.81 -8.46 9.20
C ASP A 45 0.65 -9.38 9.57
N GLU A 46 -0.53 -9.06 9.09
CA GLU A 46 -1.71 -9.82 9.42
C GLU A 46 -1.71 -11.20 8.77
N ASN A 47 -1.35 -11.27 7.50
CA ASN A 47 -1.43 -12.53 6.77
C ASN A 47 -0.30 -13.50 7.08
N PHE A 48 0.87 -12.99 7.41
CA PHE A 48 2.02 -13.84 7.69
C PHE A 48 2.42 -13.86 9.15
N LYS A 49 1.65 -13.20 10.01
CA LYS A 49 1.92 -13.15 11.46
C LYS A 49 3.33 -12.69 11.73
N THR A 50 3.67 -11.56 11.17
CA THR A 50 5.01 -11.01 11.29
C THR A 50 4.94 -9.52 11.57
N GLN A 51 6.07 -8.86 11.62
CA GLN A 51 6.12 -7.41 11.78
C GLN A 51 7.12 -6.86 10.78
N VAL A 52 6.59 -6.25 9.74
CA VAL A 52 7.40 -5.65 8.71
C VAL A 52 8.03 -4.37 9.29
N LYS A 53 9.35 -4.23 9.13
CA LYS A 53 10.07 -3.08 9.67
C LYS A 53 10.63 -2.16 8.61
N ARG A 54 10.66 -2.58 7.37
CA ARG A 54 11.19 -1.76 6.29
C ARG A 54 10.62 -2.22 4.97
N GLY A 55 10.75 -1.37 3.98
CA GLY A 55 10.35 -1.72 2.63
C GLY A 55 11.13 -0.88 1.64
N PHE A 56 10.93 -1.15 0.36
CA PHE A 56 11.63 -0.44 -0.68
C PHE A 56 10.63 0.06 -1.72
N ILE A 57 10.93 1.23 -2.27
CA ILE A 57 10.18 1.75 -3.41
C ILE A 57 11.18 1.95 -4.53
N ASN A 58 10.92 1.31 -5.66
CA ASN A 58 11.79 1.42 -6.81
C ASN A 58 11.15 2.40 -7.80
N TYR A 59 11.75 3.58 -7.93
CA TYR A 59 11.28 4.58 -8.87
C TYR A 59 11.93 4.29 -10.22
N ILE A 60 11.21 3.59 -11.06
CA ILE A 60 11.76 3.02 -12.28
C ILE A 60 12.42 4.05 -13.21
N PRO A 61 11.79 5.19 -13.51
CA PRO A 61 12.44 6.13 -14.43
C PRO A 61 13.79 6.64 -13.97
N GLU A 62 14.01 6.71 -12.66
CA GLU A 62 15.28 7.18 -12.13
C GLU A 62 16.20 6.03 -11.78
N GLU A 63 15.73 4.81 -11.90
CA GLU A 63 16.47 3.63 -11.47
C GLU A 63 16.94 3.81 -10.04
N LYS A 64 16.05 4.37 -9.20
CA LYS A 64 16.40 4.68 -7.83
C LYS A 64 15.55 3.87 -6.86
N ILE A 65 16.24 3.20 -5.94
CA ILE A 65 15.55 2.42 -4.91
C ILE A 65 15.64 3.20 -3.60
N VAL A 66 14.49 3.51 -3.03
CA VAL A 66 14.41 4.24 -1.78
C VAL A 66 14.06 3.27 -0.67
N SER A 67 14.91 3.23 0.35
CA SER A 67 14.64 2.39 1.52
C SER A 67 13.79 3.17 2.50
N LEU A 68 12.79 2.53 3.05
CA LEU A 68 11.86 3.18 3.95
C LEU A 68 11.74 2.39 5.24
N GLN A 69 12.01 3.04 6.36
CA GLN A 69 11.77 2.43 7.66
C GLN A 69 10.29 2.51 7.96
N ILE A 70 9.69 1.39 8.31
CA ILE A 70 8.26 1.36 8.62
C ILE A 70 8.14 1.21 10.12
N THR A 71 7.84 2.33 10.78
CA THR A 71 7.81 2.38 12.22
C THR A 71 6.42 2.06 12.76
N GLU A 72 6.34 1.80 14.05
CA GLU A 72 5.06 1.56 14.68
C GLU A 72 4.17 2.79 14.63
N THR A 73 4.77 3.97 14.70
CA THR A 73 4.02 5.21 14.57
C THR A 73 3.35 5.30 13.20
N MET A 74 4.09 4.97 12.15
CA MET A 74 3.54 4.98 10.79
C MET A 74 2.42 3.97 10.66
N LYS A 75 2.59 2.79 11.24
CA LYS A 75 1.56 1.76 11.18
C LYS A 75 0.30 2.19 11.91
N THR A 76 0.46 2.77 13.09
CA THR A 76 -0.69 3.23 13.86
C THR A 76 -1.43 4.33 13.13
N HIS A 77 -0.70 5.27 12.56
CA HIS A 77 -1.29 6.38 11.83
C HIS A 77 -2.04 5.87 10.60
N THR A 78 -1.43 4.94 9.87
CA THR A 78 -2.05 4.37 8.67
C THR A 78 -3.30 3.58 9.03
N LYS A 79 -3.26 2.81 10.12
CA LYS A 79 -4.44 2.09 10.57
C LYS A 79 -5.59 3.04 10.87
N ARG A 80 -5.28 4.17 11.50
CA ARG A 80 -6.30 5.14 11.85
C ARG A 80 -6.93 5.73 10.60
N ILE A 81 -6.12 6.02 9.60
CA ILE A 81 -6.62 6.54 8.33
C ILE A 81 -7.53 5.51 7.66
N LEU A 82 -7.10 4.26 7.62
CA LEU A 82 -7.88 3.20 6.98
C LEU A 82 -9.20 2.98 7.73
N GLN A 83 -9.18 3.04 9.04
CA GLN A 83 -10.40 2.89 9.81
C GLN A 83 -11.37 4.04 9.57
N ASN A 84 -10.85 5.24 9.43
CA ASN A 84 -11.71 6.38 9.13
C ASN A 84 -12.33 6.26 7.75
N ILE A 85 -11.58 5.80 6.78
CA ILE A 85 -12.11 5.59 5.44
C ILE A 85 -13.21 4.53 5.47
N LYS A 86 -12.96 3.44 6.17
CA LYS A 86 -13.94 2.38 6.29
C LYS A 86 -15.23 2.89 6.93
N LYS A 87 -15.09 3.70 7.97
CA LYS A 87 -16.24 4.26 8.64
C LYS A 87 -17.04 5.15 7.72
N ILE A 88 -16.38 5.97 6.95
CA ILE A 88 -17.03 6.86 6.01
C ILE A 88 -17.79 6.08 4.96
N ILE A 89 -17.20 5.01 4.45
CA ILE A 89 -17.84 4.18 3.46
C ILE A 89 -19.14 3.59 4.00
N TYR A 90 -19.11 3.07 5.22
CA TYR A 90 -20.33 2.51 5.79
C TYR A 90 -21.38 3.56 6.04
N GLN A 91 -21.01 4.74 6.49
CA GLN A 91 -21.96 5.78 6.76
C GLN A 91 -22.51 6.43 5.51
N GLU A 92 -21.72 6.43 4.46
CA GLU A 92 -22.12 7.09 3.23
C GLU A 92 -23.08 6.30 2.39
N ARG A 93 -23.39 5.10 2.76
CA ARG A 93 -24.31 4.39 1.95
C ARG A 93 -23.68 3.59 0.90
N LEU A 94 -23.62 2.37 1.09
CA LEU A 94 -23.11 1.46 0.10
C LEU A 94 -23.79 1.56 -1.25
N PRO A 95 -25.06 1.90 -1.29
CA PRO A 95 -25.73 2.01 -2.58
C PRO A 95 -25.02 2.90 -3.56
N LYS A 96 -24.38 3.91 -3.08
CA LYS A 96 -23.67 4.78 -3.98
C LYS A 96 -22.46 4.11 -4.57
N ILE A 97 -21.91 3.18 -3.84
CA ILE A 97 -20.71 2.52 -4.31
C ILE A 97 -21.06 1.55 -5.41
N ARG A 98 -22.26 1.00 -5.38
CA ARG A 98 -22.66 0.07 -6.40
C ARG A 98 -22.55 0.65 -7.78
N VAL A 99 -22.79 1.91 -7.90
CA VAL A 99 -22.75 2.53 -9.19
C VAL A 99 -21.39 2.40 -9.83
N SER A 100 -20.38 2.54 -9.06
CA SER A 100 -19.06 2.47 -9.65
C SER A 100 -18.68 1.07 -10.01
N LYS A 101 -19.39 0.10 -9.48
CA LYS A 101 -19.04 -1.24 -9.79
C LYS A 101 -19.10 -1.51 -11.28
N THR A 102 -20.00 -0.89 -11.94
CA THR A 102 -20.13 -1.15 -13.34
C THR A 102 -18.92 -0.76 -14.09
N LYS A 103 -18.13 0.08 -13.53
CA LYS A 103 -16.97 0.45 -14.22
C LYS A 103 -15.78 -0.29 -13.82
N CYS A 104 -15.79 -0.78 -12.64
CA CYS A 104 -14.66 -1.44 -12.16
C CYS A 104 -14.23 -2.54 -12.96
N THR A 105 -15.11 -3.12 -13.61
CA THR A 105 -14.68 -4.23 -14.32
C THR A 105 -13.87 -3.83 -15.39
N GLY A 106 -13.88 -3.02 -15.76
CA GLY A 106 -13.11 -2.71 -16.73
C GLY A 106 -12.07 -2.23 -16.24
N GLY A 107 -11.89 -1.96 -16.10
CA GLY A 107 -11.00 -1.55 -15.83
C GLY A 107 -10.53 -1.17 -14.88
N CYS A 108 -10.54 -1.18 -14.70
CA CYS A 108 -9.98 -0.81 -13.82
C CYS A 108 -9.10 -1.38 -13.39
N GLY A 109 -8.88 -1.61 -13.91
CA GLY A 109 -8.16 -2.09 -13.57
C GLY A 109 -7.87 -2.31 -12.69
N TYR A 110 -8.14 -2.43 -12.81
CA TYR A 110 -8.02 -2.78 -12.02
C TYR A 110 -8.69 -3.36 -11.63
N LYS A 111 -9.20 -4.04 -11.73
CA LYS A 111 -10.02 -4.45 -11.38
C LYS A 111 -10.23 -4.66 -10.31
N TYR A 112 -10.01 -4.61 -9.91
CA TYR A 112 -10.22 -4.61 -8.88
C TYR A 112 -10.36 -3.91 -8.05
N ILE A 113 -10.23 -3.37 -8.03
CA ILE A 113 -10.39 -2.80 -7.31
C ILE A 113 -11.26 -2.52 -6.92
N CYS A 114 -11.69 -2.96 -7.40
CA CYS A 114 -12.40 -2.97 -7.08
C CYS A 114 -12.58 -3.81 -6.83
N GLN A 115 -12.41 -4.28 -6.94
CA GLN A 115 -12.53 -4.96 -6.67
C GLN A 115 -12.66 -5.06 -5.93
#